data_eebbf8021bfc27854b45e3882d97cb84
#
_entry.id   eebbf8021bfc27854b45e3882d97cb84
#
_cell.length_a   1.000
_cell.length_b   1.000
_cell.length_c   1.000
_cell.angle_alpha   90.00
_cell.angle_beta   90.00
_cell.angle_gamma   90.00
#
_symmetry.space_group_name_H-M   'P 1'
#
loop_
_entity.id
_entity.type
_entity.pdbx_description
1 polymer ?
#
loop_
_entity_poly.entity_id
_entity_poly.type
_entity_poly.pdbx_seq_one_letter_code
_entity_poly.pdbx_strand_id
1 'polypeptide(L)'
;VNRAVLVTVDGRPLADPARLRGIRVAARLDRPAQCELTLAAAPGAGPLDPPVRPGATVGVRLDGRAEALFTGEVTAVEREYAGDGSALARIRAYDPLHRLRKRQELRVFESVTAAELAGELCAGLGLGVTAEDDGPRLDRLLQHRHTDLELLCEVAGRAGLHLGVDGDRLRLFTLDGYGDPLPLTLGETVHALRVTENLDRAGAQCAVLGWHPQRAEPLGERAGEARSGRRIPLRPDPGDVGADGVRTAVDQPGRSGDELAALAQAGLDARVAALVTAEGTAEGDPALRPGRRIALAGVPEPVAGVYVLTEVVHTVDADGHLTRFCTAPPGPPPSAAPPAATVTLGTVTDVDDPDGLGRARVTLPAYGDLDAGWLAVLCPGAGRGKGIVALPDPDDTVLVALPGGEPASGVVLGSLFGAAEPYDAGIVSGRSRRWSMRTGTGQSIVIDDDGRALRLATDAGSFVELRPELTTVHAAGDLVLSAPGRAVVVRGRTVDFLHAPAAEDAETAAAQARTLARSAGGG
;
A
#
# COMPACT_ATOMS: atom_id res chain seq x y z
N VAL A 1 39.99 -22.69 17.18
CA VAL A 1 39.39 -22.79 18.51
C VAL A 1 37.98 -23.36 18.31
N ASN A 2 37.85 -24.69 18.57
CA ASN A 2 36.54 -25.35 18.53
C ASN A 2 35.68 -24.75 19.65
N ARG A 3 34.90 -23.74 19.35
CA ARG A 3 33.90 -23.19 20.30
C ARG A 3 32.80 -24.21 20.46
N ALA A 4 32.57 -24.68 21.69
CA ALA A 4 31.44 -25.56 21.95
C ALA A 4 30.14 -24.82 21.59
N VAL A 5 29.25 -25.49 20.88
CA VAL A 5 27.96 -24.97 20.47
C VAL A 5 26.87 -25.69 21.23
N LEU A 6 26.02 -24.95 21.89
CA LEU A 6 24.83 -25.48 22.56
C LEU A 6 23.60 -25.27 21.66
N VAL A 7 23.06 -26.39 21.16
CA VAL A 7 21.78 -26.42 20.47
C VAL A 7 20.71 -26.91 21.43
N THR A 8 19.62 -26.17 21.55
CA THR A 8 18.46 -26.55 22.35
C THR A 8 17.22 -26.70 21.47
N VAL A 9 16.38 -27.68 21.79
CA VAL A 9 15.05 -27.91 21.20
C VAL A 9 14.03 -27.95 22.33
N ASP A 10 13.02 -27.11 22.29
CA ASP A 10 12.03 -26.90 23.35
C ASP A 10 12.69 -26.69 24.74
N GLY A 11 13.76 -25.90 24.75
CA GLY A 11 14.54 -25.56 25.95
C GLY A 11 15.46 -26.69 26.47
N ARG A 12 15.50 -27.86 25.83
CA ARG A 12 16.34 -28.99 26.20
C ARG A 12 17.52 -29.12 25.25
N PRO A 13 18.73 -29.51 25.73
CA PRO A 13 19.84 -29.80 24.84
C PRO A 13 19.47 -30.81 23.78
N LEU A 14 20.08 -30.69 22.59
CA LEU A 14 19.91 -31.64 21.50
C LEU A 14 20.33 -33.06 21.99
N ALA A 15 19.46 -34.05 21.80
CA ALA A 15 19.62 -35.39 22.40
C ALA A 15 20.91 -36.12 21.96
N ASP A 16 21.35 -35.92 20.71
CA ASP A 16 22.58 -36.51 20.16
C ASP A 16 23.41 -35.46 19.42
N PRO A 17 24.14 -34.60 20.15
CA PRO A 17 24.97 -33.57 19.52
C PRO A 17 26.11 -34.13 18.66
N ALA A 18 26.53 -35.39 18.85
CA ALA A 18 27.56 -36.00 18.05
C ALA A 18 27.15 -36.23 16.58
N ARG A 19 25.84 -36.23 16.29
CA ARG A 19 25.30 -36.29 14.93
C ARG A 19 25.21 -34.95 14.23
N LEU A 20 25.37 -33.84 14.95
CA LEU A 20 25.37 -32.51 14.35
C LEU A 20 26.60 -32.31 13.47
N ARG A 21 26.41 -32.01 12.19
CA ARG A 21 27.46 -31.81 11.19
C ARG A 21 27.68 -30.34 10.88
N GLY A 22 26.62 -29.55 10.92
CA GLY A 22 26.73 -28.13 10.63
C GLY A 22 25.51 -27.36 11.06
N ILE A 23 25.73 -26.09 11.30
CA ILE A 23 24.71 -25.06 11.57
C ILE A 23 24.94 -23.95 10.58
N ARG A 24 23.88 -23.50 9.92
CA ARG A 24 23.90 -22.35 9.07
C ARG A 24 22.81 -21.38 9.53
N VAL A 25 23.19 -20.15 9.87
CA VAL A 25 22.24 -19.07 10.19
C VAL A 25 22.40 -17.96 9.18
N ALA A 26 21.36 -17.70 8.40
CA ALA A 26 21.33 -16.65 7.40
C ALA A 26 20.33 -15.57 7.82
N ALA A 27 20.80 -14.34 7.94
CA ALA A 27 20.00 -13.16 8.27
C ALA A 27 20.21 -12.08 7.21
N ARG A 28 19.12 -11.44 6.79
CA ARG A 28 19.10 -10.33 5.83
C ARG A 28 18.10 -9.29 6.29
N LEU A 29 18.30 -8.06 5.84
CA LEU A 29 17.31 -7.01 6.02
C LEU A 29 15.94 -7.44 5.45
N ASP A 30 14.87 -7.04 6.10
CA ASP A 30 13.47 -7.17 5.65
C ASP A 30 12.98 -8.63 5.52
N ARG A 31 13.71 -9.58 6.13
CA ARG A 31 13.37 -11.01 6.07
C ARG A 31 13.60 -11.71 7.40
N PRO A 32 12.79 -12.72 7.74
CA PRO A 32 13.06 -13.58 8.87
C PRO A 32 14.41 -14.28 8.71
N ALA A 33 15.20 -14.29 9.78
CA ALA A 33 16.44 -15.07 9.80
C ALA A 33 16.14 -16.55 9.78
N GLN A 34 16.92 -17.31 9.00
CA GLN A 34 16.80 -18.76 8.84
C GLN A 34 17.95 -19.48 9.54
N CYS A 35 17.65 -20.48 10.32
CA CYS A 35 18.61 -21.44 10.85
C CYS A 35 18.39 -22.80 10.20
N GLU A 36 19.47 -23.44 9.74
CA GLU A 36 19.46 -24.82 9.27
C GLU A 36 20.46 -25.63 10.12
N LEU A 37 19.97 -26.70 10.73
CA LEU A 37 20.77 -27.70 11.42
C LEU A 37 20.87 -28.94 10.55
N THR A 38 22.10 -29.42 10.30
CA THR A 38 22.35 -30.63 9.55
C THR A 38 22.85 -31.74 10.50
N LEU A 39 22.08 -32.83 10.60
CA LEU A 39 22.46 -34.02 11.35
C LEU A 39 22.71 -35.18 10.39
N ALA A 40 23.69 -36.03 10.70
CA ALA A 40 24.01 -37.19 9.88
C ALA A 40 24.25 -38.42 10.74
N ALA A 41 23.85 -39.58 10.23
CA ALA A 41 24.20 -40.90 10.77
C ALA A 41 24.98 -41.70 9.72
N ALA A 42 26.10 -42.27 10.12
CA ALA A 42 26.86 -43.18 9.30
C ALA A 42 26.16 -44.57 9.18
N PRO A 43 26.49 -45.38 8.17
CA PRO A 43 26.01 -46.74 8.07
C PRO A 43 26.22 -47.51 9.38
N GLY A 44 25.16 -48.19 9.86
CA GLY A 44 25.21 -48.96 11.09
C GLY A 44 25.06 -48.16 12.40
N ALA A 45 24.98 -46.85 12.35
CA ALA A 45 24.83 -45.99 13.54
C ALA A 45 23.39 -45.94 14.10
N GLY A 46 22.48 -46.76 13.55
CA GLY A 46 21.07 -46.78 13.90
C GLY A 46 20.26 -45.64 13.27
N PRO A 47 18.91 -45.62 13.42
CA PRO A 47 18.05 -44.68 12.75
C PRO A 47 18.34 -43.23 13.19
N LEU A 48 18.32 -42.33 12.24
CA LEU A 48 18.38 -40.89 12.46
C LEU A 48 16.95 -40.36 12.50
N ASP A 49 16.36 -40.31 13.68
CA ASP A 49 15.05 -39.68 13.91
C ASP A 49 15.20 -38.65 15.02
N PRO A 50 15.60 -37.42 14.70
CA PRO A 50 15.71 -36.38 15.69
C PRO A 50 14.30 -36.10 16.27
N PRO A 51 14.16 -35.98 17.61
CA PRO A 51 12.90 -35.71 18.26
C PRO A 51 12.49 -34.24 18.04
N VAL A 52 12.51 -33.81 16.80
CA VAL A 52 12.23 -32.42 16.38
C VAL A 52 11.09 -32.43 15.40
N ARG A 53 10.08 -31.59 15.67
CA ARG A 53 8.89 -31.44 14.83
C ARG A 53 8.70 -29.99 14.44
N PRO A 54 8.02 -29.69 13.33
CA PRO A 54 7.54 -28.36 13.05
C PRO A 54 6.74 -27.78 14.24
N GLY A 55 7.03 -26.53 14.60
CA GLY A 55 6.49 -25.86 15.78
C GLY A 55 7.39 -25.93 17.02
N ALA A 56 8.40 -26.82 17.06
CA ALA A 56 9.35 -26.85 18.15
C ALA A 56 10.24 -25.59 18.15
N THR A 57 10.62 -25.11 19.34
CA THR A 57 11.56 -23.98 19.47
C THR A 57 12.99 -24.47 19.32
N VAL A 58 13.85 -23.69 18.63
CA VAL A 58 15.29 -23.94 18.49
C VAL A 58 16.06 -22.74 18.98
N GLY A 59 17.03 -23.00 19.86
CA GLY A 59 18.05 -22.05 20.28
C GLY A 59 19.44 -22.53 19.90
N VAL A 60 20.28 -21.63 19.40
CA VAL A 60 21.71 -21.88 19.12
C VAL A 60 22.53 -20.84 19.87
N ARG A 61 23.43 -21.31 20.74
CA ARG A 61 24.35 -20.47 21.51
C ARG A 61 25.78 -20.97 21.35
N LEU A 62 26.70 -20.03 21.39
CA LEU A 62 28.14 -20.33 21.42
C LEU A 62 28.64 -20.22 22.85
N ASP A 63 29.48 -21.17 23.26
CA ASP A 63 30.08 -21.13 24.58
C ASP A 63 30.93 -19.87 24.78
N GLY A 64 30.83 -19.27 25.97
CA GLY A 64 31.48 -18.00 26.28
C GLY A 64 30.89 -16.76 25.62
N ARG A 65 29.73 -16.86 24.95
CA ARG A 65 29.00 -15.72 24.39
C ARG A 65 27.67 -15.54 25.10
N ALA A 66 27.36 -14.29 25.52
CA ALA A 66 26.09 -13.97 26.16
C ALA A 66 24.93 -14.00 25.14
N GLU A 67 25.19 -13.57 23.91
CA GLU A 67 24.21 -13.48 22.86
C GLU A 67 23.98 -14.84 22.19
N ALA A 68 22.69 -15.16 21.94
CA ALA A 68 22.34 -16.31 21.13
C ALA A 68 22.66 -16.04 19.65
N LEU A 69 23.25 -17.03 18.97
CA LEU A 69 23.45 -16.97 17.52
C LEU A 69 22.09 -16.99 16.80
N PHE A 70 21.15 -17.78 17.31
CA PHE A 70 19.79 -17.88 16.75
C PHE A 70 18.79 -18.33 17.83
N THR A 71 17.57 -17.83 17.71
CA THR A 71 16.39 -18.33 18.42
C THR A 71 15.20 -18.26 17.48
N GLY A 72 14.43 -19.34 17.39
CA GLY A 72 13.29 -19.38 16.47
C GLY A 72 12.49 -20.68 16.56
N GLU A 73 11.65 -20.91 15.56
CA GLU A 73 10.75 -22.07 15.46
C GLU A 73 11.07 -22.92 14.24
N VAL A 74 11.04 -24.23 14.42
CA VAL A 74 11.15 -25.20 13.33
C VAL A 74 9.93 -25.10 12.42
N THR A 75 10.18 -24.95 11.13
CA THR A 75 9.13 -24.92 10.10
C THR A 75 9.19 -26.14 9.19
N ALA A 76 10.34 -26.80 9.06
CA ALA A 76 10.49 -27.99 8.24
C ALA A 76 11.54 -28.94 8.80
N VAL A 77 11.30 -30.23 8.65
CA VAL A 77 12.25 -31.30 8.92
C VAL A 77 12.28 -32.20 7.70
N GLU A 78 13.42 -32.23 7.03
CA GLU A 78 13.70 -33.08 5.88
C GLU A 78 14.53 -34.27 6.33
N ARG A 79 14.24 -35.48 5.85
CA ARG A 79 14.94 -36.72 6.17
C ARG A 79 15.29 -37.45 4.88
N GLU A 80 16.53 -37.74 4.71
CA GLU A 80 17.06 -38.49 3.59
C GLU A 80 17.64 -39.81 4.11
N TYR A 81 17.33 -40.93 3.44
CA TYR A 81 17.83 -42.26 3.77
C TYR A 81 18.45 -42.84 2.53
N ALA A 82 19.72 -43.27 2.63
CA ALA A 82 20.44 -43.91 1.54
C ALA A 82 20.44 -45.43 1.67
N GLY A 83 20.60 -46.12 0.54
CA GLY A 83 20.62 -47.60 0.48
C GLY A 83 21.78 -48.25 1.21
N ASP A 84 22.85 -47.53 1.52
CA ASP A 84 23.98 -47.98 2.34
C ASP A 84 23.72 -47.90 3.86
N GLY A 85 22.53 -47.45 4.25
CA GLY A 85 22.14 -47.26 5.65
C GLY A 85 22.59 -45.93 6.26
N SER A 86 23.20 -45.03 5.50
CA SER A 86 23.43 -43.66 5.94
C SER A 86 22.14 -42.85 5.94
N ALA A 87 22.06 -41.87 6.82
CA ALA A 87 20.90 -40.97 6.91
C ALA A 87 21.34 -39.53 7.15
N LEU A 88 20.56 -38.58 6.61
CA LEU A 88 20.72 -37.15 6.78
C LEU A 88 19.40 -36.55 7.23
N ALA A 89 19.45 -35.63 8.19
CA ALA A 89 18.28 -34.80 8.55
C ALA A 89 18.67 -33.32 8.49
N ARG A 90 17.84 -32.53 7.81
CA ARG A 90 17.92 -31.07 7.81
C ARG A 90 16.73 -30.47 8.54
N ILE A 91 17.01 -29.69 9.57
CA ILE A 91 15.99 -29.00 10.39
C ILE A 91 16.09 -27.53 10.04
N ARG A 92 15.01 -26.96 9.50
CA ARG A 92 14.92 -25.54 9.19
C ARG A 92 14.04 -24.84 10.21
N ALA A 93 14.57 -23.77 10.77
CA ALA A 93 13.87 -22.89 11.71
C ALA A 93 13.98 -21.44 11.25
N TYR A 94 13.01 -20.63 11.65
CA TYR A 94 13.01 -19.19 11.40
C TYR A 94 12.78 -18.43 12.71
N ASP A 95 13.27 -17.20 12.77
CA ASP A 95 12.99 -16.27 13.86
C ASP A 95 11.49 -15.92 13.91
N PRO A 96 11.00 -15.27 14.99
CA PRO A 96 9.55 -14.99 15.17
C PRO A 96 8.91 -14.20 14.04
N LEU A 97 9.64 -13.42 13.23
CA LEU A 97 9.06 -12.68 12.10
C LEU A 97 8.42 -13.60 11.05
N HIS A 98 8.81 -14.88 11.01
CA HIS A 98 8.19 -15.82 10.06
C HIS A 98 6.68 -15.99 10.30
N ARG A 99 6.19 -15.72 11.50
CA ARG A 99 4.75 -15.78 11.84
C ARG A 99 3.98 -14.69 11.11
N LEU A 100 4.57 -13.51 10.90
CA LEU A 100 3.96 -12.42 10.14
C LEU A 100 3.71 -12.81 8.67
N ARG A 101 4.53 -13.70 8.08
CA ARG A 101 4.30 -14.21 6.72
C ARG A 101 3.09 -15.11 6.58
N LYS A 102 2.55 -15.61 7.69
CA LYS A 102 1.42 -16.56 7.70
C LYS A 102 0.10 -15.91 8.05
N ARG A 103 0.14 -14.67 8.51
CA ARG A 103 -1.05 -13.89 8.85
C ARG A 103 -1.38 -12.93 7.71
N GLN A 104 -2.62 -12.98 7.30
CA GLN A 104 -3.20 -12.06 6.33
C GLN A 104 -4.61 -11.77 6.79
N GLU A 105 -4.90 -10.52 7.07
CA GLU A 105 -6.18 -10.06 7.54
C GLU A 105 -6.63 -8.85 6.73
N LEU A 106 -7.94 -8.67 6.61
CA LEU A 106 -8.51 -7.47 6.04
C LEU A 106 -8.68 -6.46 7.17
N ARG A 107 -7.85 -5.42 7.18
CA ARG A 107 -7.79 -4.43 8.26
C ARG A 107 -7.59 -3.03 7.73
N VAL A 108 -8.05 -2.06 8.51
CA VAL A 108 -7.81 -0.64 8.31
C VAL A 108 -7.02 -0.12 9.51
N PHE A 109 -5.92 0.55 9.24
CA PHE A 109 -5.15 1.28 10.24
C PHE A 109 -5.35 2.77 9.99
N GLU A 110 -5.66 3.53 11.04
CA GLU A 110 -5.87 4.98 10.95
C GLU A 110 -4.78 5.71 11.70
N SER A 111 -4.22 6.74 11.06
CA SER A 111 -3.20 7.63 11.65
C SER A 111 -2.01 6.86 12.24
N VAL A 112 -1.38 5.98 11.45
CA VAL A 112 -0.32 5.05 11.89
C VAL A 112 1.03 5.40 11.28
N THR A 113 2.12 5.26 12.06
CA THR A 113 3.49 5.26 11.56
C THR A 113 4.01 3.84 11.31
N ALA A 114 5.16 3.69 10.64
CA ALA A 114 5.79 2.38 10.46
C ALA A 114 6.15 1.71 11.79
N ALA A 115 6.59 2.48 12.78
CA ALA A 115 6.92 1.97 14.11
C ALA A 115 5.68 1.51 14.89
N GLU A 116 4.60 2.28 14.85
CA GLU A 116 3.32 1.92 15.47
C GLU A 116 2.72 0.67 14.81
N LEU A 117 2.73 0.60 13.46
CA LEU A 117 2.31 -0.58 12.71
C LEU A 117 3.11 -1.82 13.12
N ALA A 118 4.44 -1.71 13.22
CA ALA A 118 5.28 -2.80 13.67
C ALA A 118 4.88 -3.27 15.09
N GLY A 119 4.58 -2.34 16.00
CA GLY A 119 4.10 -2.64 17.36
C GLY A 119 2.81 -3.45 17.34
N GLU A 120 1.83 -3.02 16.55
CA GLU A 120 0.54 -3.72 16.43
C GLU A 120 0.69 -5.11 15.81
N LEU A 121 1.46 -5.22 14.73
CA LEU A 121 1.66 -6.50 14.03
C LEU A 121 2.49 -7.50 14.85
N CYS A 122 3.44 -7.03 15.64
CA CYS A 122 4.26 -7.86 16.52
C CYS A 122 3.60 -8.20 17.85
N ALA A 123 2.44 -7.61 18.16
CA ALA A 123 1.68 -7.94 19.35
C ALA A 123 1.42 -9.45 19.44
N GLY A 124 1.76 -10.05 20.57
CA GLY A 124 1.61 -11.50 20.79
C GLY A 124 2.70 -12.38 20.17
N LEU A 125 3.74 -11.82 19.53
CA LEU A 125 4.89 -12.58 19.05
C LEU A 125 6.04 -12.70 20.06
N GLY A 126 5.94 -11.99 21.18
CA GLY A 126 7.03 -11.91 22.17
C GLY A 126 8.22 -11.05 21.69
N LEU A 127 8.01 -10.21 20.66
CA LEU A 127 8.98 -9.27 20.16
C LEU A 127 8.66 -7.86 20.63
N GLY A 128 9.61 -7.21 21.31
CA GLY A 128 9.57 -5.76 21.50
C GLY A 128 9.90 -5.05 20.17
N VAL A 129 9.38 -3.84 19.97
CA VAL A 129 9.73 -3.02 18.82
C VAL A 129 10.59 -1.85 19.26
N THR A 130 11.63 -1.55 18.49
CA THR A 130 12.48 -0.39 18.66
C THR A 130 12.69 0.27 17.31
N ALA A 131 12.40 1.55 17.20
CA ALA A 131 12.60 2.34 15.99
C ALA A 131 13.49 3.54 16.29
N GLU A 132 14.42 3.85 15.40
CA GLU A 132 15.24 5.08 15.46
C GLU A 132 14.54 6.23 14.73
N ASP A 133 13.63 5.90 13.81
CA ASP A 133 12.78 6.80 13.05
C ASP A 133 11.41 6.11 12.92
N ASP A 134 10.35 6.80 13.24
CA ASP A 134 9.00 6.25 13.19
C ASP A 134 8.45 6.17 11.77
N GLY A 135 9.06 6.89 10.82
CA GLY A 135 8.53 7.13 9.48
C GLY A 135 7.39 8.15 9.45
N PRO A 136 6.93 8.54 8.27
CA PRO A 136 5.80 9.46 8.13
C PRO A 136 4.52 8.85 8.69
N ARG A 137 3.62 9.72 9.18
CA ARG A 137 2.29 9.31 9.61
C ARG A 137 1.39 9.15 8.41
N LEU A 138 0.85 7.95 8.27
CA LEU A 138 -0.12 7.60 7.25
C LEU A 138 -1.53 7.81 7.80
N ASP A 139 -2.34 8.66 7.18
CA ASP A 139 -3.71 8.94 7.62
C ASP A 139 -4.57 7.68 7.62
N ARG A 140 -4.42 6.85 6.58
CA ARG A 140 -5.18 5.62 6.42
C ARG A 140 -4.39 4.60 5.62
N LEU A 141 -4.23 3.41 6.16
CA LEU A 141 -3.54 2.28 5.54
C LEU A 141 -4.48 1.07 5.53
N LEU A 142 -4.63 0.45 4.37
CA LEU A 142 -5.50 -0.72 4.19
C LEU A 142 -4.66 -1.96 3.92
N GLN A 143 -4.86 -2.99 4.75
CA GLN A 143 -4.33 -4.32 4.48
C GLN A 143 -5.41 -5.13 3.76
N HIS A 144 -5.19 -5.49 2.51
CA HIS A 144 -6.19 -6.19 1.70
C HIS A 144 -5.65 -7.41 0.92
N ARG A 145 -4.37 -7.46 0.63
CA ARG A 145 -3.73 -8.56 -0.11
C ARG A 145 -2.39 -9.00 0.46
N HIS A 146 -1.80 -8.17 1.31
CA HIS A 146 -0.49 -8.40 1.89
C HIS A 146 -0.60 -9.26 3.15
N THR A 147 0.37 -10.15 3.35
CA THR A 147 0.63 -10.69 4.67
C THR A 147 1.10 -9.58 5.62
N ASP A 148 1.05 -9.81 6.92
CA ASP A 148 1.51 -8.82 7.89
C ASP A 148 2.98 -8.40 7.62
N LEU A 149 3.84 -9.36 7.24
CA LEU A 149 5.24 -9.04 6.94
C LEU A 149 5.38 -8.21 5.66
N GLU A 150 4.64 -8.56 4.59
CA GLU A 150 4.69 -7.81 3.33
C GLU A 150 4.21 -6.38 3.52
N LEU A 151 3.11 -6.17 4.28
CA LEU A 151 2.62 -4.84 4.60
C LEU A 151 3.66 -4.03 5.39
N LEU A 152 4.25 -4.64 6.43
CA LEU A 152 5.25 -3.97 7.24
C LEU A 152 6.50 -3.61 6.42
N CYS A 153 6.99 -4.52 5.58
CA CYS A 153 8.13 -4.26 4.70
C CYS A 153 7.83 -3.17 3.66
N GLU A 154 6.61 -3.14 3.12
CA GLU A 154 6.20 -2.09 2.17
C GLU A 154 6.18 -0.72 2.84
N VAL A 155 5.49 -0.61 3.98
CA VAL A 155 5.37 0.67 4.71
C VAL A 155 6.74 1.15 5.22
N ALA A 156 7.52 0.27 5.82
CA ALA A 156 8.87 0.59 6.27
C ALA A 156 9.78 0.99 5.10
N GLY A 157 9.77 0.24 4.00
CA GLY A 157 10.59 0.52 2.82
C GLY A 157 10.25 1.85 2.15
N ARG A 158 8.98 2.26 2.10
CA ARG A 158 8.56 3.59 1.64
C ARG A 158 9.10 4.70 2.52
N ALA A 159 9.28 4.45 3.80
CA ALA A 159 9.90 5.36 4.75
C ALA A 159 11.45 5.30 4.77
N GLY A 160 12.07 4.41 3.97
CA GLY A 160 13.52 4.18 3.98
C GLY A 160 13.99 3.41 5.22
N LEU A 161 13.06 2.73 5.89
CA LEU A 161 13.33 1.89 7.07
C LEU A 161 13.49 0.43 6.67
N HIS A 162 14.37 -0.25 7.36
CA HIS A 162 14.64 -1.66 7.22
C HIS A 162 14.38 -2.41 8.52
N LEU A 163 14.03 -3.68 8.39
CA LEU A 163 13.71 -4.56 9.50
C LEU A 163 14.87 -5.51 9.81
N GLY A 164 15.18 -5.67 11.08
CA GLY A 164 16.11 -6.67 11.58
C GLY A 164 15.71 -7.15 12.97
N VAL A 165 15.93 -8.44 13.25
CA VAL A 165 15.70 -8.99 14.59
C VAL A 165 17.02 -9.02 15.37
N ASP A 166 17.00 -8.49 16.56
CA ASP A 166 18.11 -8.49 17.50
C ASP A 166 17.62 -8.99 18.88
N GLY A 167 17.94 -10.25 19.17
CA GLY A 167 17.45 -10.92 20.36
C GLY A 167 15.92 -11.09 20.34
N ASP A 168 15.26 -10.43 21.28
CA ASP A 168 13.80 -10.38 21.45
C ASP A 168 13.17 -9.10 20.87
N ARG A 169 13.93 -8.34 20.06
CA ARG A 169 13.48 -7.05 19.51
C ARG A 169 13.49 -7.04 18.01
N LEU A 170 12.39 -6.56 17.43
CA LEU A 170 12.35 -6.07 16.06
C LEU A 170 12.87 -4.63 16.05
N ARG A 171 13.91 -4.37 15.25
CA ARG A 171 14.44 -3.03 15.03
C ARG A 171 14.01 -2.50 13.67
N LEU A 172 13.57 -1.24 13.67
CA LEU A 172 13.40 -0.43 12.47
C LEU A 172 14.53 0.61 12.44
N PHE A 173 15.27 0.65 11.35
CA PHE A 173 16.42 1.54 11.19
C PHE A 173 16.65 1.88 9.71
N THR A 174 17.34 2.98 9.45
CA THR A 174 17.74 3.40 8.10
C THR A 174 19.04 2.72 7.68
N LEU A 175 19.48 2.92 6.44
CA LEU A 175 20.81 2.46 5.98
C LEU A 175 21.98 3.17 6.66
N ASP A 176 21.71 4.09 7.60
CA ASP A 176 22.75 4.59 8.53
C ASP A 176 23.23 3.50 9.52
N GLY A 177 22.39 2.48 9.75
CA GLY A 177 22.68 1.37 10.65
C GLY A 177 22.68 1.77 12.12
N TYR A 178 22.93 0.82 13.02
CA TYR A 178 22.86 1.03 14.47
C TYR A 178 24.07 0.49 15.22
N GLY A 179 24.23 1.00 16.44
CA GLY A 179 25.25 0.60 17.39
C GLY A 179 26.67 1.07 17.04
N ASP A 180 27.60 0.91 17.97
CA ASP A 180 29.01 1.21 17.75
C ASP A 180 29.61 0.25 16.70
N PRO A 181 30.50 0.76 15.82
CA PRO A 181 31.12 -0.08 14.80
C PRO A 181 31.95 -1.22 15.40
N LEU A 182 31.65 -2.45 14.96
CA LEU A 182 32.41 -3.64 15.36
C LEU A 182 33.73 -3.68 14.56
N PRO A 183 34.90 -3.84 15.22
CA PRO A 183 36.18 -3.85 14.51
C PRO A 183 36.36 -5.15 13.70
N LEU A 184 36.73 -5.00 12.42
CA LEU A 184 37.06 -6.08 11.51
C LEU A 184 38.35 -5.74 10.78
N THR A 185 39.44 -6.52 11.02
CA THR A 185 40.76 -6.28 10.45
C THR A 185 41.13 -7.39 9.47
N LEU A 186 41.44 -7.02 8.23
CA LEU A 186 41.90 -7.98 7.22
C LEU A 186 43.23 -8.59 7.62
N GLY A 187 43.34 -9.92 7.55
CA GLY A 187 44.50 -10.71 7.99
C GLY A 187 44.50 -11.07 9.49
N GLU A 188 43.55 -10.51 10.28
CA GLU A 188 43.36 -10.88 11.69
C GLU A 188 42.00 -11.54 11.88
N THR A 189 40.92 -10.73 11.87
CA THR A 189 39.53 -11.20 12.06
C THR A 189 38.79 -11.41 10.74
N VAL A 190 39.30 -10.87 9.62
CA VAL A 190 38.74 -11.03 8.27
C VAL A 190 39.72 -11.85 7.43
N HIS A 191 39.24 -12.97 6.88
CA HIS A 191 40.04 -13.89 6.08
C HIS A 191 40.02 -13.54 4.57
N ALA A 192 38.91 -13.00 4.10
CA ALA A 192 38.74 -12.60 2.70
C ALA A 192 37.81 -11.41 2.62
N LEU A 193 38.14 -10.44 1.78
CA LEU A 193 37.34 -9.24 1.57
C LEU A 193 37.36 -8.86 0.09
N ARG A 194 36.19 -8.47 -0.42
CA ARG A 194 36.02 -7.81 -1.70
C ARG A 194 35.32 -6.49 -1.46
N VAL A 195 35.85 -5.41 -1.98
CA VAL A 195 35.17 -4.10 -2.04
C VAL A 195 34.91 -3.80 -3.51
N THR A 196 33.66 -3.43 -3.80
CA THR A 196 33.21 -3.12 -5.15
C THR A 196 32.74 -1.67 -5.20
N GLU A 197 33.29 -0.91 -6.10
CA GLU A 197 32.82 0.41 -6.52
C GLU A 197 31.97 0.23 -7.78
N ASN A 198 30.74 0.74 -7.76
CA ASN A 198 29.79 0.56 -8.87
C ASN A 198 28.89 1.79 -9.04
N LEU A 199 29.01 2.43 -10.20
CA LEU A 199 28.24 3.61 -10.57
C LEU A 199 27.01 3.31 -11.46
N ASP A 200 26.71 2.05 -11.79
CA ASP A 200 25.57 1.69 -12.65
C ASP A 200 24.24 2.24 -12.16
N ARG A 201 24.07 2.35 -10.84
CA ARG A 201 22.86 2.87 -10.22
C ARG A 201 23.05 4.23 -9.58
N ALA A 202 24.14 4.93 -9.90
CA ALA A 202 24.44 6.23 -9.35
C ALA A 202 23.31 7.24 -9.61
N GLY A 203 23.25 8.25 -8.78
CA GLY A 203 22.34 9.37 -8.90
C GLY A 203 22.62 10.36 -7.77
N ALA A 204 22.80 11.62 -8.13
CA ALA A 204 23.14 12.67 -7.17
C ALA A 204 21.92 13.08 -6.33
N GLN A 205 20.72 13.00 -6.90
CA GLN A 205 19.49 13.44 -6.26
C GLN A 205 18.32 12.54 -6.68
N CYS A 206 17.34 12.39 -5.79
CA CYS A 206 16.08 11.74 -6.08
C CYS A 206 14.91 12.71 -5.88
N ALA A 207 13.97 12.74 -6.80
CA ALA A 207 12.71 13.45 -6.69
C ALA A 207 11.55 12.48 -6.85
N VAL A 208 10.44 12.78 -6.19
CA VAL A 208 9.19 12.03 -6.30
C VAL A 208 8.09 13.01 -6.63
N LEU A 209 7.35 12.72 -7.68
CA LEU A 209 6.16 13.47 -8.08
C LEU A 209 4.94 12.56 -7.94
N GLY A 210 3.90 13.10 -7.36
CA GLY A 210 2.63 12.42 -7.14
C GLY A 210 1.47 13.40 -7.11
N TRP A 211 0.35 12.96 -6.61
CA TRP A 211 -0.86 13.76 -6.45
C TRP A 211 -1.67 13.29 -5.26
N HIS A 212 -2.39 14.23 -4.64
CA HIS A 212 -3.30 13.95 -3.54
C HIS A 212 -4.66 13.53 -4.12
N PRO A 213 -5.11 12.29 -3.96
CA PRO A 213 -6.29 11.79 -4.66
C PRO A 213 -7.59 12.51 -4.28
N GLN A 214 -7.75 12.88 -3.01
CA GLN A 214 -8.98 13.52 -2.53
C GLN A 214 -9.05 15.02 -2.84
N ARG A 215 -7.88 15.70 -2.97
CA ARG A 215 -7.81 17.15 -3.26
C ARG A 215 -7.49 17.43 -4.72
N ALA A 216 -7.10 16.41 -5.49
CA ALA A 216 -6.64 16.52 -6.87
C ALA A 216 -5.50 17.56 -7.04
N GLU A 217 -4.59 17.61 -6.08
CA GLU A 217 -3.46 18.54 -6.05
C GLU A 217 -2.16 17.80 -6.35
N PRO A 218 -1.25 18.37 -7.17
CA PRO A 218 0.06 17.79 -7.38
C PRO A 218 0.89 17.91 -6.10
N LEU A 219 1.67 16.86 -5.83
CA LEU A 219 2.66 16.81 -4.76
C LEU A 219 4.03 16.53 -5.36
N GLY A 220 5.08 17.05 -4.75
CA GLY A 220 6.44 16.76 -5.20
C GLY A 220 7.47 17.11 -4.14
N GLU A 221 8.40 16.16 -3.93
CA GLU A 221 9.47 16.28 -2.95
C GLU A 221 10.81 15.82 -3.52
N ARG A 222 11.90 16.23 -2.90
CA ARG A 222 13.25 15.96 -3.36
C ARG A 222 14.19 15.69 -2.18
N ALA A 223 15.09 14.71 -2.37
CA ALA A 223 16.22 14.43 -1.51
C ALA A 223 17.55 14.68 -2.23
N GLY A 224 18.47 15.39 -1.58
CA GLY A 224 19.79 15.75 -2.11
C GLY A 224 20.96 15.26 -1.26
N GLU A 225 20.70 14.83 -0.02
CA GLU A 225 21.69 14.29 0.90
C GLU A 225 21.26 12.91 1.38
N ALA A 226 22.14 11.91 1.19
CA ALA A 226 21.83 10.55 1.60
C ALA A 226 22.14 10.29 3.07
N ARG A 227 21.27 9.53 3.72
CA ARG A 227 21.47 8.95 5.06
C ARG A 227 22.12 7.58 4.89
N SER A 228 23.44 7.55 4.79
CA SER A 228 24.22 6.32 4.65
C SER A 228 25.23 6.22 5.79
N GLY A 229 25.21 5.12 6.52
CA GLY A 229 26.16 4.82 7.59
C GLY A 229 27.58 4.51 7.11
N ARG A 230 27.79 4.44 5.80
CA ARG A 230 29.12 4.25 5.24
C ARG A 230 29.96 5.52 5.44
N ARG A 231 31.08 5.37 6.13
CA ARG A 231 32.04 6.46 6.40
C ARG A 231 33.43 5.99 6.02
N ILE A 232 33.79 6.21 4.74
CA ILE A 232 35.08 5.89 4.14
C ILE A 232 35.58 7.11 3.32
N PRO A 233 36.89 7.23 3.06
CA PRO A 233 37.42 8.30 2.19
C PRO A 233 36.96 8.22 0.74
N LEU A 234 36.79 7.00 0.18
CA LEU A 234 36.34 6.78 -1.18
C LEU A 234 34.92 7.31 -1.39
N ARG A 235 34.78 8.30 -2.27
CA ARG A 235 33.50 8.93 -2.60
C ARG A 235 33.34 8.96 -4.11
N PRO A 236 32.78 7.90 -4.73
CA PRO A 236 32.52 7.91 -6.17
C PRO A 236 31.58 9.07 -6.53
N ASP A 237 31.91 9.81 -7.59
CA ASP A 237 31.08 10.93 -8.08
C ASP A 237 30.12 10.42 -9.16
N PRO A 238 28.80 10.53 -8.96
CA PRO A 238 27.82 10.23 -10.01
C PRO A 238 28.08 10.99 -11.31
N GLY A 239 28.67 12.19 -11.27
CA GLY A 239 29.02 13.00 -12.41
C GLY A 239 30.02 12.33 -13.37
N ASP A 240 30.89 11.46 -12.86
CA ASP A 240 31.90 10.75 -13.68
C ASP A 240 31.25 9.84 -14.74
N VAL A 241 30.00 9.46 -14.56
CA VAL A 241 29.22 8.62 -15.49
C VAL A 241 27.96 9.35 -16.00
N GLY A 242 27.90 10.69 -15.85
CA GLY A 242 26.77 11.50 -16.31
C GLY A 242 25.48 11.30 -15.49
N ALA A 243 25.58 10.88 -14.22
CA ALA A 243 24.46 10.65 -13.31
C ALA A 243 24.34 11.75 -12.22
N ASP A 244 24.82 12.97 -12.54
CA ASP A 244 24.75 14.17 -11.69
C ASP A 244 23.36 14.81 -11.63
N GLY A 245 22.44 14.39 -12.51
CA GLY A 245 21.08 14.88 -12.58
C GLY A 245 20.17 14.32 -11.48
N VAL A 246 18.93 14.83 -11.51
CA VAL A 246 17.85 14.36 -10.63
C VAL A 246 17.17 13.15 -11.23
N ARG A 247 17.08 12.07 -10.49
CA ARG A 247 16.26 10.93 -10.87
C ARG A 247 14.86 11.08 -10.28
N THR A 248 13.87 11.23 -11.17
CA THR A 248 12.49 11.48 -10.78
C THR A 248 11.65 10.21 -10.91
N ALA A 249 11.00 9.81 -9.80
CA ALA A 249 9.91 8.87 -9.82
C ALA A 249 8.59 9.64 -9.98
N VAL A 250 7.75 9.22 -10.91
CA VAL A 250 6.47 9.89 -11.23
C VAL A 250 5.28 9.01 -10.84
N ASP A 251 4.11 9.62 -10.77
CA ASP A 251 2.83 8.93 -10.49
C ASP A 251 2.86 8.10 -9.20
N GLN A 252 3.50 8.65 -8.18
CA GLN A 252 3.57 7.99 -6.88
C GLN A 252 2.36 8.39 -6.03
N PRO A 253 1.60 7.42 -5.50
CA PRO A 253 0.53 7.71 -4.58
C PRO A 253 1.10 8.23 -3.26
N GLY A 254 0.62 9.37 -2.80
CA GLY A 254 0.96 9.94 -1.51
C GLY A 254 -0.12 10.90 -1.08
N ARG A 255 -0.36 11.00 0.21
CA ARG A 255 -1.38 11.90 0.78
C ARG A 255 -0.77 13.13 1.43
N SER A 256 0.55 13.10 1.66
CA SER A 256 1.28 14.20 2.27
C SER A 256 2.65 14.42 1.61
N GLY A 257 3.21 15.62 1.78
CA GLY A 257 4.58 15.90 1.41
C GLY A 257 5.58 15.02 2.17
N ASP A 258 5.30 14.72 3.44
CA ASP A 258 6.18 13.89 4.28
C ASP A 258 6.31 12.47 3.74
N GLU A 259 5.23 11.87 3.23
CA GLU A 259 5.28 10.55 2.57
C GLU A 259 6.16 10.57 1.31
N LEU A 260 6.02 11.60 0.48
CA LEU A 260 6.83 11.72 -0.74
C LEU A 260 8.28 12.06 -0.43
N ALA A 261 8.54 12.88 0.58
CA ALA A 261 9.88 13.21 1.06
C ALA A 261 10.61 11.96 1.58
N ALA A 262 9.93 11.13 2.38
CA ALA A 262 10.46 9.87 2.87
C ALA A 262 10.80 8.91 1.71
N LEU A 263 9.91 8.81 0.72
CA LEU A 263 10.14 7.97 -0.46
C LEU A 263 11.30 8.47 -1.33
N ALA A 264 11.44 9.79 -1.52
CA ALA A 264 12.58 10.39 -2.22
C ALA A 264 13.89 10.11 -1.48
N GLN A 265 13.88 10.24 -0.15
CA GLN A 265 15.02 9.97 0.72
C GLN A 265 15.41 8.47 0.66
N ALA A 266 14.46 7.56 0.79
CA ALA A 266 14.70 6.12 0.69
C ALA A 266 15.35 5.74 -0.65
N GLY A 267 14.87 6.35 -1.74
CA GLY A 267 15.42 6.14 -3.07
C GLY A 267 16.87 6.63 -3.22
N LEU A 268 17.22 7.74 -2.61
CA LEU A 268 18.58 8.28 -2.61
C LEU A 268 19.51 7.45 -1.72
N ASP A 269 19.07 7.12 -0.50
CA ASP A 269 19.82 6.34 0.48
C ASP A 269 20.26 4.99 -0.11
N ALA A 270 19.33 4.27 -0.73
CA ALA A 270 19.62 2.98 -1.38
C ALA A 270 20.64 3.10 -2.53
N ARG A 271 20.58 4.18 -3.33
CA ARG A 271 21.53 4.42 -4.43
C ARG A 271 22.91 4.71 -3.92
N VAL A 272 23.04 5.60 -2.95
CA VAL A 272 24.33 5.99 -2.38
C VAL A 272 24.95 4.83 -1.61
N ALA A 273 24.17 4.03 -0.89
CA ALA A 273 24.67 2.83 -0.23
C ALA A 273 25.24 1.80 -1.23
N ALA A 274 24.66 1.72 -2.45
CA ALA A 274 25.09 0.78 -3.49
C ALA A 274 26.38 1.20 -4.22
N LEU A 275 26.84 2.46 -4.10
CA LEU A 275 28.01 2.94 -4.83
C LEU A 275 29.31 2.24 -4.41
N VAL A 276 29.45 1.92 -3.13
CA VAL A 276 30.59 1.14 -2.62
C VAL A 276 30.07 0.11 -1.64
N THR A 277 30.31 -1.16 -1.95
CA THR A 277 29.87 -2.30 -1.14
C THR A 277 31.06 -3.17 -0.77
N ALA A 278 30.97 -3.80 0.39
CA ALA A 278 31.96 -4.76 0.88
C ALA A 278 31.28 -6.12 1.13
N GLU A 279 31.94 -7.19 0.71
CA GLU A 279 31.59 -8.56 1.04
C GLU A 279 32.83 -9.32 1.51
N GLY A 280 32.67 -10.17 2.52
CA GLY A 280 33.83 -10.88 3.05
C GLY A 280 33.45 -12.05 3.93
N THR A 281 34.51 -12.73 4.39
CA THR A 281 34.43 -13.81 5.36
C THR A 281 35.29 -13.43 6.57
N ALA A 282 34.68 -13.43 7.75
CA ALA A 282 35.30 -13.08 9.01
C ALA A 282 35.21 -14.26 9.99
N GLU A 283 35.99 -14.16 11.08
CA GLU A 283 35.78 -15.02 12.25
C GLU A 283 34.32 -14.89 12.74
N GLY A 284 33.79 -15.99 13.23
CA GLY A 284 32.43 -16.07 13.69
C GLY A 284 32.18 -15.21 14.94
N ASP A 285 31.28 -14.21 14.81
CA ASP A 285 30.82 -13.41 15.94
C ASP A 285 29.29 -13.20 15.85
N PRO A 286 28.51 -13.64 16.86
CA PRO A 286 27.06 -13.45 16.89
C PRO A 286 26.62 -11.97 16.89
N ALA A 287 27.50 -11.03 17.22
CA ALA A 287 27.25 -9.61 17.16
C ALA A 287 27.15 -9.08 15.71
N LEU A 288 27.71 -9.81 14.73
CA LEU A 288 27.57 -9.47 13.31
C LEU A 288 26.16 -9.82 12.87
N ARG A 289 25.32 -8.79 12.67
CA ARG A 289 23.91 -8.90 12.29
C ARG A 289 23.54 -7.85 11.26
N PRO A 290 22.53 -8.05 10.43
CA PRO A 290 22.02 -7.00 9.55
C PRO A 290 21.68 -5.71 10.33
N GLY A 291 22.09 -4.56 9.78
CA GLY A 291 21.95 -3.24 10.40
C GLY A 291 23.11 -2.82 11.30
N ARG A 292 23.95 -3.76 11.78
CA ARG A 292 25.11 -3.40 12.59
C ARG A 292 26.17 -2.69 11.77
N ARG A 293 26.79 -1.69 12.36
CA ARG A 293 27.96 -1.02 11.80
C ARG A 293 29.20 -1.87 12.05
N ILE A 294 30.08 -1.91 11.05
CA ILE A 294 31.43 -2.53 11.16
C ILE A 294 32.48 -1.49 10.78
N ALA A 295 33.66 -1.58 11.39
CA ALA A 295 34.83 -0.77 11.05
C ALA A 295 35.87 -1.68 10.39
N LEU A 296 36.05 -1.54 9.07
CA LEU A 296 37.04 -2.28 8.30
C LEU A 296 38.42 -1.62 8.39
N ALA A 297 39.42 -2.41 8.78
CA ALA A 297 40.81 -2.03 8.90
C ALA A 297 41.71 -3.07 8.19
N GLY A 298 43.04 -2.80 8.10
CA GLY A 298 43.98 -3.68 7.42
C GLY A 298 43.86 -3.67 5.90
N VAL A 299 43.18 -2.68 5.33
CA VAL A 299 42.95 -2.44 3.89
C VAL A 299 43.49 -1.07 3.50
N PRO A 300 43.67 -0.77 2.19
CA PRO A 300 44.07 0.58 1.75
C PRO A 300 43.11 1.66 2.28
N GLU A 301 43.68 2.84 2.63
CA GLU A 301 42.96 3.96 3.23
C GLU A 301 41.67 4.35 2.51
N PRO A 302 41.57 4.40 1.16
CA PRO A 302 40.33 4.83 0.52
C PRO A 302 39.10 3.98 0.87
N VAL A 303 39.29 2.71 1.18
CA VAL A 303 38.22 1.74 1.48
C VAL A 303 38.16 1.35 2.95
N ALA A 304 39.09 1.83 3.78
CA ALA A 304 39.05 1.63 5.24
C ALA A 304 37.99 2.52 5.86
N GLY A 305 37.31 2.02 6.92
CA GLY A 305 36.31 2.80 7.66
C GLY A 305 35.02 2.06 7.93
N VAL A 306 33.94 2.79 8.12
CA VAL A 306 32.67 2.24 8.59
C VAL A 306 31.77 1.83 7.43
N TYR A 307 31.16 0.64 7.57
CA TYR A 307 30.13 0.10 6.69
C TYR A 307 28.94 -0.41 7.51
N VAL A 308 27.80 -0.64 6.87
CA VAL A 308 26.60 -1.21 7.47
C VAL A 308 26.32 -2.58 6.89
N LEU A 309 26.14 -3.58 7.73
CA LEU A 309 25.82 -4.95 7.31
C LEU A 309 24.36 -5.03 6.84
N THR A 310 24.15 -5.67 5.70
CA THR A 310 22.80 -5.90 5.14
C THR A 310 22.45 -7.38 5.08
N GLU A 311 23.47 -8.23 4.97
CA GLU A 311 23.34 -9.68 5.00
C GLU A 311 24.48 -10.30 5.80
N VAL A 312 24.17 -11.32 6.59
CA VAL A 312 25.12 -12.09 7.35
C VAL A 312 24.75 -13.57 7.29
N VAL A 313 25.75 -14.43 7.05
CA VAL A 313 25.60 -15.87 7.08
C VAL A 313 26.65 -16.46 8.01
N HIS A 314 26.22 -16.96 9.14
CA HIS A 314 27.06 -17.73 10.05
C HIS A 314 27.06 -19.20 9.66
N THR A 315 28.21 -19.81 9.62
CA THR A 315 28.40 -21.26 9.42
C THR A 315 29.22 -21.79 10.58
N VAL A 316 28.70 -22.82 11.24
CA VAL A 316 29.43 -23.55 12.31
C VAL A 316 29.48 -25.00 11.92
N ASP A 317 30.68 -25.50 11.75
CA ASP A 317 30.96 -26.90 11.36
C ASP A 317 32.25 -27.40 12.02
N ALA A 318 32.85 -28.48 11.45
CA ALA A 318 34.07 -29.07 11.95
C ALA A 318 35.26 -28.11 11.87
N ASP A 319 35.28 -27.19 10.93
CA ASP A 319 36.35 -26.23 10.70
C ASP A 319 36.25 -24.99 11.62
N GLY A 320 35.11 -24.82 12.29
CA GLY A 320 34.88 -23.76 13.27
C GLY A 320 33.64 -22.93 13.02
N HIS A 321 33.70 -21.66 13.45
CA HIS A 321 32.64 -20.69 13.24
C HIS A 321 33.13 -19.55 12.34
N LEU A 322 32.55 -19.42 11.18
CA LEU A 322 32.82 -18.36 10.20
C LEU A 322 31.57 -17.54 9.96
N THR A 323 31.77 -16.28 9.65
CA THR A 323 30.70 -15.33 9.28
C THR A 323 30.99 -14.73 7.91
N ARG A 324 30.17 -15.05 6.92
CA ARG A 324 30.15 -14.30 5.66
C ARG A 324 29.24 -13.11 5.80
N PHE A 325 29.67 -11.95 5.34
CA PHE A 325 28.92 -10.70 5.42
C PHE A 325 28.86 -9.97 4.08
N CYS A 326 27.82 -9.14 3.93
CA CYS A 326 27.63 -8.25 2.79
C CYS A 326 27.05 -6.93 3.27
N THR A 327 27.42 -5.83 2.59
CA THR A 327 26.93 -4.46 2.86
C THR A 327 26.11 -3.87 1.71
N ALA A 328 25.87 -4.64 0.65
CA ALA A 328 25.02 -4.20 -0.46
C ALA A 328 23.59 -4.00 0.01
N PRO A 329 22.97 -2.84 -0.24
CA PRO A 329 21.57 -2.61 0.15
C PRO A 329 20.67 -3.65 -0.53
N PRO A 330 19.52 -3.97 0.04
CA PRO A 330 18.52 -4.78 -0.64
C PRO A 330 18.25 -4.17 -2.01
N GLY A 331 18.18 -5.02 -3.04
CA GLY A 331 17.77 -4.56 -4.36
C GLY A 331 16.36 -3.94 -4.24
N PRO A 332 16.00 -2.97 -5.10
CA PRO A 332 14.63 -2.53 -5.17
C PRO A 332 13.77 -3.80 -5.35
N PRO A 333 12.60 -3.88 -4.70
CA PRO A 333 11.67 -4.96 -4.97
C PRO A 333 11.55 -5.08 -6.50
N PRO A 334 11.47 -6.30 -7.07
CA PRO A 334 11.29 -6.43 -8.50
C PRO A 334 10.19 -5.46 -8.88
N SER A 335 10.49 -4.52 -9.79
CA SER A 335 9.52 -3.56 -10.25
C SER A 335 8.38 -4.34 -10.87
N ALA A 336 7.41 -4.72 -10.05
CA ALA A 336 6.08 -4.94 -10.58
C ALA A 336 5.77 -3.64 -11.33
N ALA A 337 5.47 -3.74 -12.63
CA ALA A 337 4.88 -2.63 -13.35
C ALA A 337 3.83 -2.01 -12.41
N PRO A 338 3.77 -0.68 -12.26
CA PRO A 338 2.79 -0.09 -11.38
C PRO A 338 1.46 -0.76 -11.70
N PRO A 339 0.76 -1.33 -10.71
CA PRO A 339 -0.47 -2.05 -10.98
C PRO A 339 -1.35 -1.09 -11.78
N ALA A 340 -1.81 -1.54 -12.96
CA ALA A 340 -2.74 -0.78 -13.76
C ALA A 340 -3.91 -0.39 -12.85
N ALA A 341 -4.48 0.79 -13.04
CA ALA A 341 -5.65 1.19 -12.28
C ALA A 341 -6.70 0.06 -12.38
N THR A 342 -7.07 -0.52 -11.25
CA THR A 342 -8.13 -1.52 -11.16
C THR A 342 -9.45 -0.83 -10.89
N VAL A 343 -10.55 -1.42 -11.33
CA VAL A 343 -11.89 -0.98 -10.98
C VAL A 343 -12.60 -2.05 -10.19
N THR A 344 -13.40 -1.63 -9.22
CA THR A 344 -14.19 -2.52 -8.37
C THR A 344 -15.54 -1.89 -8.06
N LEU A 345 -16.45 -2.68 -7.48
CA LEU A 345 -17.71 -2.16 -6.96
C LEU A 345 -17.52 -1.70 -5.52
N GLY A 346 -18.23 -0.66 -5.16
CA GLY A 346 -18.35 -0.16 -3.81
C GLY A 346 -19.80 0.05 -3.41
N THR A 347 -20.06 0.10 -2.11
CA THR A 347 -21.32 0.53 -1.52
C THR A 347 -21.08 1.80 -0.73
N VAL A 348 -21.86 2.83 -1.00
CA VAL A 348 -21.79 4.09 -0.27
C VAL A 348 -22.37 3.90 1.13
N THR A 349 -21.65 4.36 2.14
CA THR A 349 -22.08 4.26 3.55
C THR A 349 -22.42 5.62 4.15
N ASP A 350 -21.81 6.69 3.61
CA ASP A 350 -22.04 8.05 4.11
C ASP A 350 -21.68 9.09 3.03
N VAL A 351 -22.33 10.23 3.05
CA VAL A 351 -22.09 11.37 2.16
C VAL A 351 -21.99 12.71 2.91
N ASP A 352 -22.13 12.68 4.24
CA ASP A 352 -21.92 13.87 5.08
C ASP A 352 -20.43 14.10 5.35
N ASP A 353 -19.73 14.49 4.28
CA ASP A 353 -18.29 14.70 4.26
C ASP A 353 -17.86 15.79 5.24
N PRO A 354 -17.07 15.48 6.29
CA PRO A 354 -16.68 16.43 7.33
C PRO A 354 -15.86 17.62 6.81
N ASP A 355 -15.18 17.46 5.66
CA ASP A 355 -14.40 18.54 5.06
C ASP A 355 -15.18 19.33 4.01
N GLY A 356 -16.43 18.94 3.71
CA GLY A 356 -17.28 19.60 2.71
C GLY A 356 -16.74 19.55 1.27
N LEU A 357 -15.92 18.56 0.93
CA LEU A 357 -15.31 18.38 -0.39
C LEU A 357 -16.20 17.60 -1.36
N GLY A 358 -17.38 17.14 -0.93
CA GLY A 358 -18.30 16.35 -1.76
C GLY A 358 -17.80 14.92 -2.04
N ARG A 359 -17.13 14.32 -1.06
CA ARG A 359 -16.69 12.94 -1.09
C ARG A 359 -17.79 11.99 -0.62
N ALA A 360 -17.68 10.72 -0.96
CA ALA A 360 -18.51 9.65 -0.43
C ALA A 360 -17.65 8.65 0.38
N ARG A 361 -18.16 8.18 1.50
CA ARG A 361 -17.54 7.07 2.25
C ARG A 361 -18.02 5.76 1.67
N VAL A 362 -17.09 4.87 1.36
CA VAL A 362 -17.38 3.69 0.55
C VAL A 362 -16.78 2.44 1.18
N THR A 363 -17.57 1.38 1.27
CA THR A 363 -17.07 0.02 1.53
C THR A 363 -16.90 -0.75 0.23
N LEU A 364 -15.94 -1.69 0.21
CA LEU A 364 -15.59 -2.49 -0.96
C LEU A 364 -15.95 -3.97 -0.74
N PRO A 365 -17.10 -4.45 -1.24
CA PRO A 365 -17.54 -5.83 -1.01
C PRO A 365 -16.55 -6.89 -1.52
N ALA A 366 -15.92 -6.67 -2.67
CA ALA A 366 -14.92 -7.58 -3.21
C ALA A 366 -13.63 -7.67 -2.37
N TYR A 367 -13.48 -6.78 -1.39
CA TYR A 367 -12.39 -6.74 -0.41
C TYR A 367 -12.88 -7.12 1.01
N GLY A 368 -13.99 -7.87 1.11
CA GLY A 368 -14.56 -8.29 2.39
C GLY A 368 -15.18 -7.15 3.18
N ASP A 369 -15.92 -6.28 2.50
CA ASP A 369 -16.56 -5.09 3.05
C ASP A 369 -15.59 -4.10 3.74
N LEU A 370 -14.35 -4.07 3.26
CA LEU A 370 -13.34 -3.15 3.76
C LEU A 370 -13.77 -1.70 3.53
N ASP A 371 -13.74 -0.88 4.58
CA ASP A 371 -14.03 0.55 4.51
C ASP A 371 -12.84 1.29 3.86
N ALA A 372 -13.01 1.76 2.62
CA ALA A 372 -12.01 2.54 1.91
C ALA A 372 -11.90 4.01 2.40
N GLY A 373 -12.85 4.46 3.23
CA GLY A 373 -12.92 5.83 3.73
C GLY A 373 -13.58 6.79 2.75
N TRP A 374 -13.29 8.09 2.91
CA TRP A 374 -13.81 9.16 2.08
C TRP A 374 -13.12 9.24 0.73
N LEU A 375 -13.83 8.91 -0.33
CA LEU A 375 -13.34 8.90 -1.71
C LEU A 375 -13.90 10.08 -2.50
N ALA A 376 -13.08 10.67 -3.36
CA ALA A 376 -13.53 11.72 -4.28
C ALA A 376 -14.56 11.16 -5.27
N VAL A 377 -15.59 11.96 -5.60
CA VAL A 377 -16.62 11.59 -6.57
C VAL A 377 -16.39 12.36 -7.88
N LEU A 378 -16.31 11.63 -8.99
CA LEU A 378 -16.22 12.24 -10.32
C LEU A 378 -17.52 12.94 -10.69
N CYS A 379 -17.46 14.26 -10.81
CA CYS A 379 -18.59 15.10 -11.23
C CYS A 379 -18.32 15.72 -12.60
N PRO A 380 -19.26 15.65 -13.56
CA PRO A 380 -19.09 16.25 -14.88
C PRO A 380 -18.87 17.76 -14.81
N GLY A 381 -17.82 18.26 -15.48
CA GLY A 381 -17.51 19.68 -15.54
C GLY A 381 -17.12 20.32 -14.21
N ALA A 382 -16.75 19.53 -13.21
CA ALA A 382 -16.31 20.03 -11.91
C ALA A 382 -15.15 21.04 -12.04
N GLY A 383 -15.20 22.11 -11.27
CA GLY A 383 -14.21 23.17 -11.24
C GLY A 383 -14.65 24.30 -10.31
N ARG A 384 -13.78 25.27 -10.10
CA ARG A 384 -14.08 26.37 -9.17
C ARG A 384 -15.36 27.12 -9.56
N GLY A 385 -16.40 26.98 -8.72
CA GLY A 385 -17.70 27.65 -8.90
C GLY A 385 -18.56 27.09 -10.04
N LYS A 386 -18.27 25.89 -10.56
CA LYS A 386 -19.04 25.26 -11.64
C LYS A 386 -19.00 23.73 -11.57
N GLY A 387 -19.96 23.08 -12.22
CA GLY A 387 -20.06 21.63 -12.35
C GLY A 387 -21.48 21.12 -12.17
N ILE A 388 -21.70 19.84 -12.49
CA ILE A 388 -22.93 19.11 -12.18
C ILE A 388 -22.64 18.31 -10.93
N VAL A 389 -23.29 18.66 -9.82
CA VAL A 389 -23.18 17.94 -8.55
C VAL A 389 -24.37 16.99 -8.44
N ALA A 390 -24.10 15.70 -8.51
CA ALA A 390 -25.06 14.62 -8.32
C ALA A 390 -24.31 13.50 -7.57
N LEU A 391 -24.22 13.64 -6.25
CA LEU A 391 -23.55 12.66 -5.40
C LEU A 391 -24.46 11.42 -5.25
N PRO A 392 -23.87 10.23 -5.06
CA PRO A 392 -24.65 9.04 -4.69
C PRO A 392 -25.24 9.20 -3.30
N ASP A 393 -26.28 8.44 -2.99
CA ASP A 393 -26.85 8.32 -1.66
C ASP A 393 -26.28 7.12 -0.89
N PRO A 394 -26.38 7.05 0.44
CA PRO A 394 -26.12 5.84 1.20
C PRO A 394 -26.88 4.63 0.62
N ASP A 395 -26.25 3.45 0.64
CA ASP A 395 -26.68 2.18 0.03
C ASP A 395 -26.59 2.12 -1.50
N ASP A 396 -26.22 3.21 -2.18
CA ASP A 396 -25.96 3.15 -3.62
C ASP A 396 -24.73 2.30 -3.96
N THR A 397 -24.87 1.51 -5.04
CA THR A 397 -23.74 0.80 -5.64
C THR A 397 -22.98 1.74 -6.56
N VAL A 398 -21.66 1.84 -6.37
CA VAL A 398 -20.78 2.71 -7.14
C VAL A 398 -19.65 1.92 -7.81
N LEU A 399 -19.19 2.40 -8.96
CA LEU A 399 -17.97 1.95 -9.60
C LEU A 399 -16.80 2.78 -9.07
N VAL A 400 -15.79 2.12 -8.52
CA VAL A 400 -14.61 2.77 -7.94
C VAL A 400 -13.38 2.41 -8.74
N ALA A 401 -12.64 3.41 -9.22
CA ALA A 401 -11.29 3.23 -9.75
C ALA A 401 -10.29 3.26 -8.58
N LEU A 402 -9.34 2.32 -8.60
CA LEU A 402 -8.27 2.20 -7.61
C LEU A 402 -6.93 2.47 -8.30
N PRO A 403 -6.43 3.72 -8.29
CA PRO A 403 -5.12 4.05 -8.83
C PRO A 403 -4.03 3.24 -8.12
N GLY A 404 -3.14 2.61 -8.90
CA GLY A 404 -2.11 1.73 -8.36
C GLY A 404 -2.65 0.49 -7.62
N GLY A 405 -3.96 0.19 -7.71
CA GLY A 405 -4.61 -0.88 -6.96
C GLY A 405 -4.78 -0.58 -5.47
N GLU A 406 -4.64 0.69 -5.06
CA GLU A 406 -4.70 1.14 -3.66
C GLU A 406 -6.12 1.60 -3.28
N PRO A 407 -6.84 0.85 -2.41
CA PRO A 407 -8.23 1.16 -2.05
C PRO A 407 -8.40 2.53 -1.40
N ALA A 408 -7.46 2.94 -0.55
CA ALA A 408 -7.52 4.21 0.15
C ALA A 408 -7.37 5.43 -0.77
N SER A 409 -6.88 5.24 -2.00
CA SER A 409 -6.72 6.27 -3.03
C SER A 409 -7.81 6.22 -4.10
N GLY A 410 -8.90 5.46 -3.85
CA GLY A 410 -10.00 5.26 -4.78
C GLY A 410 -10.69 6.55 -5.20
N VAL A 411 -11.30 6.50 -6.39
CA VAL A 411 -12.15 7.57 -6.94
C VAL A 411 -13.46 6.93 -7.42
N VAL A 412 -14.58 7.42 -6.94
CA VAL A 412 -15.91 7.03 -7.39
C VAL A 412 -16.15 7.59 -8.79
N LEU A 413 -16.36 6.71 -9.78
CA LEU A 413 -16.59 7.09 -11.18
C LEU A 413 -18.06 7.36 -11.48
N GLY A 414 -18.97 6.81 -10.67
CA GLY A 414 -20.41 6.96 -10.82
C GLY A 414 -21.17 5.82 -10.16
N SER A 415 -22.50 5.96 -10.09
CA SER A 415 -23.41 4.97 -9.53
C SER A 415 -23.88 3.97 -10.60
N LEU A 416 -24.20 2.75 -10.15
CA LEU A 416 -24.77 1.68 -10.97
C LEU A 416 -26.15 1.30 -10.39
N PHE A 417 -27.11 1.09 -11.23
CA PHE A 417 -28.41 0.56 -10.79
C PHE A 417 -28.28 -0.87 -10.26
N GLY A 418 -27.28 -1.63 -10.74
CA GLY A 418 -27.06 -3.01 -10.30
C GLY A 418 -28.25 -3.90 -10.59
N ALA A 419 -28.83 -4.47 -9.53
CA ALA A 419 -30.05 -5.27 -9.61
C ALA A 419 -31.34 -4.43 -9.54
N ALA A 420 -31.25 -3.13 -9.24
CA ALA A 420 -32.37 -2.23 -9.22
C ALA A 420 -32.74 -1.80 -10.65
N GLU A 421 -34.03 -1.66 -10.92
CA GLU A 421 -34.46 -1.12 -12.20
C GLU A 421 -34.33 0.42 -12.20
N PRO A 422 -33.82 1.03 -13.32
CA PRO A 422 -33.85 2.47 -13.45
C PRO A 422 -35.32 2.95 -13.48
N TYR A 423 -35.56 4.11 -12.90
CA TYR A 423 -36.88 4.76 -12.90
C TYR A 423 -37.53 4.78 -14.28
N ASP A 424 -36.78 5.11 -15.30
CA ASP A 424 -37.15 5.02 -16.72
C ASP A 424 -35.88 4.77 -17.54
N ALA A 425 -35.80 3.62 -18.17
CA ALA A 425 -34.67 3.29 -19.02
C ALA A 425 -34.62 4.15 -20.30
N GLY A 426 -35.70 4.87 -20.62
CA GLY A 426 -35.78 5.73 -21.79
C GLY A 426 -35.80 4.99 -23.11
N ILE A 427 -36.02 3.66 -23.10
CA ILE A 427 -35.96 2.82 -24.29
C ILE A 427 -37.33 2.69 -24.93
N VAL A 428 -37.46 3.07 -26.20
CA VAL A 428 -38.63 2.87 -27.02
C VAL A 428 -38.20 2.17 -28.31
N SER A 429 -38.82 1.03 -28.63
CA SER A 429 -38.52 0.23 -29.84
C SER A 429 -37.03 -0.07 -30.02
N GLY A 430 -36.32 -0.42 -28.91
CA GLY A 430 -34.90 -0.79 -28.91
C GLY A 430 -33.92 0.38 -29.08
N ARG A 431 -34.37 1.60 -28.93
CA ARG A 431 -33.54 2.80 -29.01
C ARG A 431 -33.75 3.70 -27.80
N SER A 432 -32.69 4.35 -27.33
CA SER A 432 -32.78 5.41 -26.30
C SER A 432 -33.51 6.61 -26.91
N ARG A 433 -34.68 6.91 -26.36
CA ARG A 433 -35.57 7.98 -26.84
C ARG A 433 -35.88 9.00 -25.77
N ARG A 434 -35.62 8.66 -24.49
CA ARG A 434 -35.80 9.59 -23.39
C ARG A 434 -34.55 9.63 -22.53
N TRP A 435 -34.17 10.80 -22.14
CA TRP A 435 -33.14 11.06 -21.14
C TRP A 435 -33.77 11.75 -19.95
N SER A 436 -33.48 11.23 -18.75
CA SER A 436 -34.08 11.76 -17.54
C SER A 436 -33.05 11.96 -16.43
N MET A 437 -33.28 13.00 -15.64
CA MET A 437 -32.66 13.20 -14.33
C MET A 437 -33.79 13.18 -13.30
N ARG A 438 -33.62 12.46 -12.19
CA ARG A 438 -34.60 12.42 -11.10
C ARG A 438 -33.90 12.37 -9.75
N THR A 439 -34.39 13.17 -8.81
CA THR A 439 -33.93 13.12 -7.43
C THR A 439 -34.67 12.04 -6.64
N GLY A 440 -34.16 11.62 -5.47
CA GLY A 440 -34.79 10.65 -4.60
C GLY A 440 -36.21 11.02 -4.18
N THR A 441 -36.54 12.30 -4.10
CA THR A 441 -37.87 12.83 -3.77
C THR A 441 -38.79 13.05 -4.96
N GLY A 442 -38.30 12.77 -6.20
CA GLY A 442 -39.14 12.75 -7.39
C GLY A 442 -39.09 13.99 -8.29
N GLN A 443 -38.29 14.99 -7.98
CA GLN A 443 -38.05 16.12 -8.88
C GLN A 443 -37.40 15.62 -10.17
N SER A 444 -37.84 16.06 -11.35
CA SER A 444 -37.37 15.48 -12.60
C SER A 444 -37.17 16.45 -13.74
N ILE A 445 -36.23 16.13 -14.61
CA ILE A 445 -36.02 16.73 -15.93
C ILE A 445 -36.07 15.56 -16.94
N VAL A 446 -36.94 15.67 -17.95
CA VAL A 446 -37.11 14.65 -18.97
C VAL A 446 -37.01 15.30 -20.36
N ILE A 447 -36.17 14.73 -21.21
CA ILE A 447 -36.05 15.05 -22.63
C ILE A 447 -36.57 13.83 -23.40
N ASP A 448 -37.68 13.97 -24.12
CA ASP A 448 -38.38 12.89 -24.85
C ASP A 448 -38.36 13.18 -26.35
N ASP A 449 -37.51 12.43 -27.06
CA ASP A 449 -37.41 12.53 -28.52
C ASP A 449 -38.66 11.97 -29.22
N ASP A 450 -39.28 10.94 -28.64
CA ASP A 450 -40.45 10.29 -29.24
C ASP A 450 -41.69 11.18 -29.08
N GLY A 451 -41.91 11.70 -27.89
CA GLY A 451 -42.93 12.65 -27.58
C GLY A 451 -42.62 14.09 -28.02
N ARG A 452 -41.38 14.35 -28.51
CA ARG A 452 -40.88 15.70 -28.87
C ARG A 452 -41.11 16.70 -27.75
N ALA A 453 -40.77 16.32 -26.51
CA ALA A 453 -41.06 17.11 -25.33
C ALA A 453 -39.81 17.32 -24.44
N LEU A 454 -39.73 18.50 -23.84
CA LEU A 454 -38.85 18.79 -22.72
C LEU A 454 -39.71 19.14 -21.51
N ARG A 455 -39.56 18.43 -20.39
CA ARG A 455 -40.36 18.59 -19.18
C ARG A 455 -39.49 18.76 -17.95
N LEU A 456 -39.80 19.79 -17.16
CA LEU A 456 -39.31 20.00 -15.81
C LEU A 456 -40.49 19.79 -14.87
N ALA A 457 -40.40 18.91 -13.88
CA ALA A 457 -41.53 18.62 -13.00
C ALA A 457 -41.09 18.47 -11.56
N THR A 458 -41.97 18.87 -10.63
CA THR A 458 -41.87 18.58 -9.20
C THR A 458 -42.71 17.36 -8.86
N ASP A 459 -42.40 16.69 -7.74
CA ASP A 459 -43.20 15.60 -7.19
C ASP A 459 -44.64 16.05 -6.84
N ALA A 460 -44.82 17.32 -6.43
CA ALA A 460 -46.12 17.92 -6.11
C ALA A 460 -47.00 18.21 -7.33
N GLY A 461 -46.53 17.91 -8.57
CA GLY A 461 -47.32 18.03 -9.78
C GLY A 461 -47.15 19.34 -10.53
N SER A 462 -46.37 20.30 -10.07
CA SER A 462 -46.05 21.51 -10.87
C SER A 462 -45.07 21.13 -11.99
N PHE A 463 -45.27 21.69 -13.21
CA PHE A 463 -44.35 21.42 -14.31
C PHE A 463 -44.29 22.55 -15.34
N VAL A 464 -43.19 22.56 -16.08
CA VAL A 464 -43.02 23.27 -17.34
C VAL A 464 -42.77 22.25 -18.44
N GLU A 465 -43.59 22.24 -19.49
CA GLU A 465 -43.45 21.33 -20.62
C GLU A 465 -43.42 22.14 -21.93
N LEU A 466 -42.41 21.88 -22.72
CA LEU A 466 -42.21 22.42 -24.06
C LEU A 466 -42.53 21.32 -25.09
N ARG A 467 -43.52 21.53 -25.97
CA ARG A 467 -43.84 20.69 -27.14
C ARG A 467 -43.89 21.54 -28.41
N PRO A 468 -43.79 20.97 -29.59
CA PRO A 468 -43.82 21.77 -30.84
C PRO A 468 -45.02 22.65 -30.98
N GLU A 469 -46.19 22.17 -30.53
CA GLU A 469 -47.47 22.88 -30.72
C GLU A 469 -47.96 23.61 -29.45
N LEU A 470 -47.38 23.31 -28.29
CA LEU A 470 -47.88 23.84 -27.02
C LEU A 470 -46.78 23.90 -25.97
N THR A 471 -46.60 25.05 -25.34
CA THR A 471 -45.82 25.21 -24.11
C THR A 471 -46.80 25.35 -22.92
N THR A 472 -46.62 24.50 -21.92
CA THR A 472 -47.45 24.50 -20.72
C THR A 472 -46.62 24.87 -19.49
N VAL A 473 -47.11 25.80 -18.70
CA VAL A 473 -46.63 26.06 -17.34
C VAL A 473 -47.79 25.74 -16.41
N HIS A 474 -47.66 24.71 -15.60
CA HIS A 474 -48.67 24.27 -14.65
C HIS A 474 -48.15 24.39 -13.22
N ALA A 475 -48.90 25.02 -12.35
CA ALA A 475 -48.62 25.11 -10.93
C ALA A 475 -49.69 24.32 -10.15
N ALA A 476 -49.27 23.36 -9.33
CA ALA A 476 -50.15 22.66 -8.40
C ALA A 476 -50.56 23.50 -7.21
N GLY A 477 -49.90 24.64 -7.00
CA GLY A 477 -50.24 25.69 -6.03
C GLY A 477 -50.36 27.05 -6.72
N ASP A 478 -50.08 28.14 -6.00
CA ASP A 478 -50.12 29.47 -6.58
C ASP A 478 -49.01 29.71 -7.62
N LEU A 479 -49.36 30.35 -8.74
CA LEU A 479 -48.40 30.81 -9.76
C LEU A 479 -48.19 32.31 -9.62
N VAL A 480 -46.96 32.72 -9.30
CA VAL A 480 -46.57 34.13 -9.23
C VAL A 480 -45.64 34.49 -10.38
N LEU A 481 -46.05 35.45 -11.21
CA LEU A 481 -45.21 36.05 -12.25
C LEU A 481 -44.78 37.45 -11.74
N SER A 482 -43.53 37.60 -11.33
CA SER A 482 -43.03 38.84 -10.72
C SER A 482 -41.75 39.31 -11.39
N ALA A 483 -41.71 40.60 -11.76
CA ALA A 483 -40.53 41.27 -12.30
C ALA A 483 -40.33 42.64 -11.62
N PRO A 484 -39.84 42.71 -10.38
CA PRO A 484 -39.69 43.98 -9.65
C PRO A 484 -38.80 44.96 -10.41
N GLY A 485 -39.33 46.17 -10.66
CA GLY A 485 -38.62 47.19 -11.43
C GLY A 485 -38.45 46.89 -12.93
N ARG A 486 -39.12 45.85 -13.46
CA ARG A 486 -39.07 45.42 -14.86
C ARG A 486 -40.48 45.12 -15.36
N ALA A 487 -40.66 44.98 -16.68
CA ALA A 487 -41.95 44.66 -17.27
C ALA A 487 -42.16 43.15 -17.37
N VAL A 488 -43.37 42.66 -17.12
CA VAL A 488 -43.89 41.37 -17.59
C VAL A 488 -44.70 41.65 -18.85
N VAL A 489 -44.27 41.15 -20.01
CA VAL A 489 -44.93 41.38 -21.30
C VAL A 489 -45.50 40.06 -21.80
N VAL A 490 -46.83 39.99 -21.93
CA VAL A 490 -47.53 38.86 -22.54
C VAL A 490 -48.04 39.30 -23.92
N ARG A 491 -47.62 38.62 -24.98
CA ARG A 491 -48.05 38.89 -26.36
C ARG A 491 -48.57 37.64 -26.99
N GLY A 492 -49.73 37.66 -27.57
CA GLY A 492 -50.34 36.57 -28.32
C GLY A 492 -51.36 37.13 -29.29
N ARG A 493 -51.85 36.29 -30.22
CA ARG A 493 -53.00 36.65 -31.07
C ARG A 493 -54.24 36.92 -30.20
N THR A 494 -54.42 36.09 -29.16
CA THR A 494 -55.41 36.26 -28.09
C THR A 494 -54.73 36.04 -26.76
N VAL A 495 -55.24 36.70 -25.71
CA VAL A 495 -54.83 36.49 -24.31
C VAL A 495 -56.13 36.32 -23.52
N ASP A 496 -56.39 35.12 -23.05
CA ASP A 496 -57.62 34.75 -22.35
C ASP A 496 -57.29 34.48 -20.88
N PHE A 497 -58.12 34.96 -19.97
CA PHE A 497 -58.08 34.68 -18.54
C PHE A 497 -59.35 33.92 -18.17
N LEU A 498 -59.23 32.65 -17.87
CA LEU A 498 -60.36 31.81 -17.51
C LEU A 498 -60.29 31.47 -16.01
N HIS A 499 -61.45 31.49 -15.35
CA HIS A 499 -61.56 30.99 -13.99
C HIS A 499 -61.86 29.48 -14.05
N ALA A 500 -60.94 28.66 -13.54
CA ALA A 500 -61.13 27.21 -13.41
C ALA A 500 -61.56 26.87 -11.98
N PRO A 501 -62.55 26.00 -11.77
CA PRO A 501 -62.88 25.51 -10.43
C PRO A 501 -61.73 24.70 -9.83
N ALA A 502 -61.62 24.70 -8.51
CA ALA A 502 -60.48 24.26 -7.72
C ALA A 502 -60.13 22.72 -7.78
N ALA A 503 -60.56 21.99 -8.81
CA ALA A 503 -60.36 20.53 -8.89
C ALA A 503 -60.06 19.98 -10.30
N GLU A 504 -59.58 20.80 -11.25
CA GLU A 504 -59.13 20.25 -12.53
C GLU A 504 -57.70 19.70 -12.45
N ASP A 505 -57.53 18.42 -12.82
CA ASP A 505 -56.18 17.83 -12.94
C ASP A 505 -55.40 18.40 -14.14
N ALA A 506 -54.07 18.27 -14.07
CA ALA A 506 -53.16 18.84 -15.08
C ALA A 506 -53.41 18.30 -16.51
N GLU A 507 -53.90 17.08 -16.65
CA GLU A 507 -54.22 16.47 -17.98
C GLU A 507 -55.48 17.11 -18.56
N THR A 508 -56.50 17.36 -17.77
CA THR A 508 -57.75 18.05 -18.19
C THR A 508 -57.44 19.48 -18.58
N ALA A 509 -56.65 20.22 -17.82
CA ALA A 509 -56.22 21.58 -18.17
C ALA A 509 -55.40 21.62 -19.47
N ALA A 510 -54.47 20.66 -19.68
CA ALA A 510 -53.71 20.56 -20.90
C ALA A 510 -54.56 20.14 -22.11
N ALA A 511 -55.60 19.31 -21.94
CA ALA A 511 -56.54 18.91 -22.97
C ALA A 511 -57.42 20.09 -23.39
N GLN A 512 -57.93 20.88 -22.45
CA GLN A 512 -58.69 22.11 -22.69
C GLN A 512 -57.86 23.15 -23.45
N ALA A 513 -56.60 23.39 -23.02
CA ALA A 513 -55.66 24.27 -23.71
C ALA A 513 -55.39 23.83 -25.18
N ARG A 514 -55.28 22.52 -25.46
CA ARG A 514 -55.12 21.97 -26.83
C ARG A 514 -56.39 22.22 -27.65
N THR A 515 -57.56 22.06 -27.05
CA THR A 515 -58.84 22.28 -27.73
C THR A 515 -59.03 23.74 -28.09
N LEU A 516 -58.74 24.67 -27.17
CA LEU A 516 -58.75 26.10 -27.38
C LEU A 516 -57.75 26.55 -28.47
N ALA A 517 -56.54 26.01 -28.45
CA ALA A 517 -55.52 26.30 -29.46
C ALA A 517 -55.94 25.84 -30.86
N ARG A 518 -56.64 24.71 -30.99
CA ARG A 518 -57.18 24.20 -32.25
C ARG A 518 -58.35 25.02 -32.76
N SER A 519 -59.28 25.43 -31.90
CA SER A 519 -60.41 26.27 -32.28
C SER A 519 -59.98 27.69 -32.69
N ALA A 520 -58.89 28.17 -32.15
CA ALA A 520 -58.30 29.48 -32.50
C ALA A 520 -57.43 29.43 -33.79
N GLY A 521 -57.10 28.24 -34.31
CA GLY A 521 -56.30 28.05 -35.52
C GLY A 521 -57.10 27.80 -36.82
N GLY A 522 -58.44 27.70 -36.74
CA GLY A 522 -59.32 27.36 -37.85
C GLY A 522 -60.11 28.57 -38.43
N GLY A 523 -59.57 29.78 -38.35
CA GLY A 523 -60.14 30.95 -38.97
C GLY A 523 -59.18 31.60 -39.96
#